data_e275ea4da334a6b32c8b60436efb8d87
#
_entry.id   e275ea4da334a6b32c8b60436efb8d87
#
_cell.length_a   1.000
_cell.length_b   1.000
_cell.length_c   1.000
_cell.angle_alpha   90.00
_cell.angle_beta   90.00
_cell.angle_gamma   90.00
#
_symmetry.space_group_name_H-M   'P 1'
#
loop_
_entity.id
_entity.type
_entity.pdbx_description
1 polymer ?
#
loop_
_entity_poly.entity_id
_entity_poly.type
_entity_poly.pdbx_seq_one_letter_code
_entity_poly.pdbx_strand_id
1 'polypeptide(L)'
;TKVALGHHRDDIVETLFLNMFYQGKLKAMPPKLLSDDKRNILIRPLAYCRESDLIELAALKQFPIIPCNLCGSQVGLQRNAVKDMLKQWERQFPGRVDAIFGAIKNVAPSQLADTELFDFVGLTRGRLDIEADGHIEVESLIQAINV
;
A
#
# COMPACT_ATOMS: atom_id res chain seq x y z
N THR A 1 -8.96 -12.48 20.35
CA THR A 1 -8.90 -13.52 19.29
C THR A 1 -8.18 -12.98 18.07
N LYS A 2 -7.48 -13.85 17.32
CA LYS A 2 -6.86 -13.50 16.04
C LYS A 2 -7.69 -14.08 14.90
N VAL A 3 -7.92 -13.27 13.85
CA VAL A 3 -8.60 -13.70 12.63
C VAL A 3 -7.62 -13.58 11.46
N ALA A 4 -7.35 -14.69 10.77
CA ALA A 4 -6.49 -14.70 9.60
C ALA A 4 -7.32 -14.47 8.33
N LEU A 5 -6.88 -13.52 7.49
CA LEU A 5 -7.48 -13.20 6.20
C LEU A 5 -6.52 -13.56 5.07
N GLY A 6 -7.05 -14.11 3.98
CA GLY A 6 -6.28 -14.60 2.84
C GLY A 6 -5.77 -13.51 1.88
N HIS A 7 -5.83 -12.23 2.25
CA HIS A 7 -5.35 -11.15 1.39
C HIS A 7 -3.84 -11.25 1.16
N HIS A 8 -3.43 -11.10 -0.08
CA HIS A 8 -2.04 -11.13 -0.53
C HIS A 8 -1.55 -9.76 -0.99
N ARG A 9 -0.29 -9.66 -1.45
CA ARG A 9 0.37 -8.41 -1.85
C ARG A 9 -0.45 -7.64 -2.89
N ASP A 10 -0.93 -8.33 -3.91
CA ASP A 10 -1.65 -7.69 -5.02
C ASP A 10 -3.00 -7.12 -4.56
N ASP A 11 -3.73 -7.78 -3.65
CA ASP A 11 -4.93 -7.23 -3.01
C ASP A 11 -4.65 -5.92 -2.26
N ILE A 12 -3.49 -5.84 -1.61
CA ILE A 12 -3.08 -4.64 -0.85
C ILE A 12 -2.85 -3.47 -1.81
N VAL A 13 -2.17 -3.73 -2.94
CA VAL A 13 -1.94 -2.72 -3.98
C VAL A 13 -3.25 -2.34 -4.66
N GLU A 14 -4.10 -3.30 -5.04
CA GLU A 14 -5.43 -3.01 -5.58
C GLU A 14 -6.26 -2.12 -4.64
N THR A 15 -6.23 -2.41 -3.35
CA THR A 15 -6.96 -1.62 -2.33
C THR A 15 -6.41 -0.20 -2.21
N LEU A 16 -5.09 0.01 -2.32
CA LEU A 16 -4.52 1.35 -2.38
C LEU A 16 -5.12 2.15 -3.54
N PHE A 17 -5.09 1.59 -4.76
CA PHE A 17 -5.60 2.28 -5.95
C PHE A 17 -7.11 2.51 -5.90
N LEU A 18 -7.89 1.57 -5.37
CA LEU A 18 -9.32 1.77 -5.14
C LEU A 18 -9.59 2.95 -4.20
N ASN A 19 -8.84 3.05 -3.09
CA ASN A 19 -8.99 4.16 -2.18
C ASN A 19 -8.53 5.48 -2.80
N MET A 20 -7.42 5.50 -3.55
CA MET A 20 -6.93 6.70 -4.24
C MET A 20 -7.91 7.20 -5.29
N PHE A 21 -8.41 6.33 -6.17
CA PHE A 21 -9.23 6.73 -7.31
C PHE A 21 -10.68 7.04 -6.95
N TYR A 22 -11.24 6.32 -5.98
CA TYR A 22 -12.67 6.42 -5.67
C TYR A 22 -12.99 7.07 -4.33
N GLN A 23 -11.98 7.21 -3.44
CA GLN A 23 -12.19 7.81 -2.11
C GLN A 23 -11.26 9.00 -1.82
N GLY A 24 -10.27 9.27 -2.69
CA GLY A 24 -9.29 10.33 -2.46
C GLY A 24 -8.42 10.11 -1.21
N LYS A 25 -8.10 8.83 -0.89
CA LYS A 25 -7.35 8.48 0.32
C LYS A 25 -6.15 7.60 0.01
N LEU A 26 -5.00 7.92 0.59
CA LEU A 26 -3.84 7.05 0.63
C LEU A 26 -4.02 6.01 1.75
N LYS A 27 -4.74 4.94 1.44
CA LYS A 27 -5.09 3.88 2.39
C LYS A 27 -4.99 2.51 1.72
N ALA A 28 -4.28 1.59 2.37
CA ALA A 28 -4.19 0.19 1.97
C ALA A 28 -4.59 -0.74 3.13
N MET A 29 -4.20 -2.00 3.07
CA MET A 29 -4.45 -2.99 4.12
C MET A 29 -3.12 -3.37 4.80
N PRO A 30 -2.88 -3.03 6.07
CA PRO A 30 -1.67 -3.46 6.75
C PRO A 30 -1.70 -4.97 7.03
N PRO A 31 -0.52 -5.62 7.20
CA PRO A 31 -0.43 -7.05 7.53
C PRO A 31 -1.10 -7.44 8.84
N LYS A 32 -1.23 -6.48 9.77
CA LYS A 32 -1.88 -6.66 11.07
C LYS A 32 -2.64 -5.39 11.43
N LEU A 33 -3.86 -5.56 11.89
CA LEU A 33 -4.75 -4.46 12.29
C LEU A 33 -5.68 -4.91 13.41
N LEU A 34 -6.03 -4.00 14.31
CA LEU A 34 -7.13 -4.21 15.24
C LEU A 34 -8.47 -4.03 14.49
N SER A 35 -9.44 -4.92 14.70
CA SER A 35 -10.77 -4.78 14.09
C SER A 35 -11.46 -3.50 14.58
N ASP A 36 -12.42 -2.98 13.80
CA ASP A 36 -13.11 -1.71 14.11
C ASP A 36 -13.83 -1.77 15.46
N ASP A 37 -14.37 -2.92 15.83
CA ASP A 37 -14.97 -3.19 17.15
C ASP A 37 -13.95 -3.41 18.27
N LYS A 38 -12.65 -3.36 17.95
CA LYS A 38 -11.50 -3.57 18.86
C LYS A 38 -11.45 -4.94 19.57
N ARG A 39 -12.22 -5.92 19.12
CA ARG A 39 -12.32 -7.25 19.75
C ARG A 39 -11.31 -8.25 19.19
N ASN A 40 -10.90 -8.08 17.94
CA ASN A 40 -10.09 -9.06 17.24
C ASN A 40 -8.85 -8.42 16.62
N ILE A 41 -7.77 -9.19 16.56
CA ILE A 41 -6.59 -8.82 15.78
C ILE A 41 -6.71 -9.51 14.43
N LEU A 42 -6.86 -8.71 13.36
CA LEU A 42 -6.83 -9.18 11.98
C LEU A 42 -5.37 -9.36 11.55
N ILE A 43 -5.03 -10.50 10.99
CA ILE A 43 -3.72 -10.77 10.41
C ILE A 43 -3.86 -11.20 8.95
N ARG A 44 -2.87 -10.86 8.12
CA ARG A 44 -2.79 -11.24 6.70
C ARG A 44 -1.48 -11.98 6.46
N PRO A 45 -1.44 -13.30 6.71
CA PRO A 45 -0.21 -14.07 6.59
C PRO A 45 0.42 -14.03 5.20
N LEU A 46 -0.41 -13.83 4.15
CA LEU A 46 0.02 -13.78 2.75
C LEU A 46 0.32 -12.36 2.24
N ALA A 47 0.36 -11.35 3.13
CA ALA A 47 0.51 -9.94 2.77
C ALA A 47 1.74 -9.63 1.88
N TYR A 48 2.77 -10.45 1.93
CA TYR A 48 4.01 -10.29 1.15
C TYR A 48 4.13 -11.27 -0.02
N CYS A 49 3.15 -12.18 -0.21
CA CYS A 49 3.14 -13.15 -1.29
C CYS A 49 2.54 -12.54 -2.55
N ARG A 50 3.10 -12.84 -3.71
CA ARG A 50 2.54 -12.45 -5.02
C ARG A 50 1.35 -13.35 -5.35
N GLU A 51 0.32 -12.79 -6.02
CA GLU A 51 -0.81 -13.58 -6.51
C GLU A 51 -0.35 -14.71 -7.44
N SER A 52 0.62 -14.42 -8.32
CA SER A 52 1.20 -15.41 -9.24
C SER A 52 1.77 -16.64 -8.53
N ASP A 53 2.52 -16.42 -7.45
CA ASP A 53 3.18 -17.50 -6.70
C ASP A 53 2.14 -18.37 -5.98
N LEU A 54 1.05 -17.74 -5.50
CA LEU A 54 -0.07 -18.43 -4.86
C LEU A 54 -0.87 -19.26 -5.87
N ILE A 55 -1.07 -18.76 -7.09
CA ILE A 55 -1.74 -19.49 -8.19
C ILE A 55 -0.90 -20.73 -8.57
N GLU A 56 0.42 -20.56 -8.72
CA GLU A 56 1.32 -21.65 -9.03
C GLU A 56 1.32 -22.72 -7.93
N LEU A 57 1.44 -22.31 -6.67
CA LEU A 57 1.37 -23.21 -5.52
C LEU A 57 0.04 -23.96 -5.46
N ALA A 58 -1.08 -23.27 -5.70
CA ALA A 58 -2.40 -23.89 -5.69
C ALA A 58 -2.54 -24.94 -6.77
N ALA A 59 -2.01 -24.69 -7.97
CA ALA A 59 -1.99 -25.66 -9.07
C ALA A 59 -1.12 -26.88 -8.74
N LEU A 60 0.11 -26.66 -8.21
CA LEU A 60 1.02 -27.74 -7.81
C LEU A 60 0.45 -28.63 -6.71
N LYS A 61 -0.27 -28.04 -5.77
CA LYS A 61 -0.88 -28.75 -4.63
C LYS A 61 -2.30 -29.25 -4.90
N GLN A 62 -2.83 -28.96 -6.09
CA GLN A 62 -4.20 -29.33 -6.48
C GLN A 62 -5.25 -28.91 -5.44
N PHE A 63 -5.11 -27.68 -4.91
CA PHE A 63 -6.10 -27.18 -3.95
C PHE A 63 -7.49 -27.05 -4.60
N PRO A 64 -8.58 -27.47 -3.92
CA PRO A 64 -9.92 -27.28 -4.41
C PRO A 64 -10.28 -25.79 -4.39
N ILE A 65 -10.14 -25.12 -5.53
CA ILE A 65 -10.51 -23.70 -5.68
C ILE A 65 -11.98 -23.61 -6.10
N ILE A 66 -12.77 -22.95 -5.26
CA ILE A 66 -14.16 -22.66 -5.58
C ILE A 66 -14.20 -21.38 -6.44
N PRO A 67 -14.75 -21.41 -7.67
CA PRO A 67 -14.90 -20.22 -8.49
C PRO A 67 -15.74 -19.16 -7.76
N CYS A 68 -15.24 -17.91 -7.68
CA CYS A 68 -15.99 -16.81 -7.10
C CYS A 68 -16.97 -16.25 -8.12
N ASN A 69 -18.25 -16.58 -7.99
CA ASN A 69 -19.33 -16.07 -8.86
C ASN A 69 -20.01 -14.80 -8.28
N LEU A 70 -19.45 -14.18 -7.24
CA LEU A 70 -20.08 -13.09 -6.48
C LEU A 70 -19.77 -11.67 -6.99
N CYS A 71 -19.07 -11.51 -8.12
CA CYS A 71 -18.53 -10.22 -8.57
C CYS A 71 -19.44 -9.41 -9.49
N GLY A 72 -20.78 -9.51 -9.35
CA GLY A 72 -21.74 -8.67 -10.09
C GLY A 72 -21.99 -7.27 -9.49
N SER A 73 -21.34 -6.90 -8.39
CA SER A 73 -21.52 -5.60 -7.77
C SER A 73 -20.65 -4.51 -8.43
N GLN A 74 -21.08 -3.25 -8.33
CA GLN A 74 -20.34 -2.09 -8.85
C GLN A 74 -18.90 -2.02 -8.27
N VAL A 75 -18.73 -2.44 -7.02
CA VAL A 75 -17.41 -2.56 -6.36
C VAL A 75 -16.55 -3.64 -7.04
N GLY A 76 -17.14 -4.74 -7.50
CA GLY A 76 -16.45 -5.77 -8.27
C GLY A 76 -15.94 -5.25 -9.62
N LEU A 77 -16.70 -4.42 -10.32
CA LEU A 77 -16.28 -3.82 -11.59
C LEU A 77 -15.10 -2.86 -11.41
N GLN A 78 -15.13 -2.02 -10.38
CA GLN A 78 -14.04 -1.10 -10.06
C GLN A 78 -12.75 -1.86 -9.71
N ARG A 79 -12.86 -2.92 -8.92
CA ARG A 79 -11.72 -3.77 -8.56
C ARG A 79 -11.13 -4.44 -9.81
N ASN A 80 -11.95 -4.97 -10.70
CA ASN A 80 -11.48 -5.58 -11.94
C ASN A 80 -10.75 -4.55 -12.82
N ALA A 81 -11.28 -3.33 -12.96
CA ALA A 81 -10.63 -2.26 -13.72
C ALA A 81 -9.25 -1.92 -13.16
N VAL A 82 -9.11 -1.79 -11.83
CA VAL A 82 -7.82 -1.55 -11.18
C VAL A 82 -6.88 -2.75 -11.39
N LYS A 83 -7.36 -3.96 -11.23
CA LYS A 83 -6.57 -5.18 -11.43
C LYS A 83 -6.04 -5.29 -12.86
N ASP A 84 -6.86 -5.01 -13.86
CA ASP A 84 -6.47 -5.04 -15.27
C ASP A 84 -5.44 -3.97 -15.59
N MET A 85 -5.61 -2.76 -15.07
CA MET A 85 -4.64 -1.66 -15.18
C MET A 85 -3.28 -2.06 -14.60
N LEU A 86 -3.25 -2.60 -13.37
CA LEU A 86 -2.02 -3.03 -12.72
C LEU A 86 -1.34 -4.17 -13.48
N LYS A 87 -2.09 -5.13 -14.01
CA LYS A 87 -1.56 -6.20 -14.86
C LYS A 87 -0.98 -5.66 -16.17
N GLN A 88 -1.61 -4.65 -16.77
CA GLN A 88 -1.09 -4.00 -17.97
C GLN A 88 0.22 -3.26 -17.66
N TRP A 89 0.29 -2.51 -16.55
CA TRP A 89 1.50 -1.82 -16.13
C TRP A 89 2.65 -2.79 -15.82
N GLU A 90 2.38 -3.88 -15.12
CA GLU A 90 3.40 -4.87 -14.81
C GLU A 90 3.96 -5.54 -16.08
N ARG A 91 3.12 -5.79 -17.11
CA ARG A 91 3.57 -6.30 -18.41
C ARG A 91 4.41 -5.29 -19.18
N GLN A 92 4.03 -4.02 -19.16
CA GLN A 92 4.73 -2.96 -19.87
C GLN A 92 6.01 -2.53 -19.15
N PHE A 93 5.99 -2.52 -17.84
CA PHE A 93 7.07 -2.08 -16.97
C PHE A 93 7.23 -3.06 -15.80
N PRO A 94 7.93 -4.17 -15.96
CA PRO A 94 8.10 -5.18 -14.92
C PRO A 94 8.65 -4.61 -13.62
N GLY A 95 8.12 -5.07 -12.47
CA GLY A 95 8.52 -4.62 -11.14
C GLY A 95 7.74 -3.40 -10.61
N ARG A 96 6.75 -2.87 -11.36
CA ARG A 96 5.96 -1.72 -10.89
C ARG A 96 5.08 -2.05 -9.69
N VAL A 97 4.47 -3.22 -9.66
CA VAL A 97 3.65 -3.65 -8.51
C VAL A 97 4.52 -3.80 -7.27
N ASP A 98 5.74 -4.32 -7.39
CA ASP A 98 6.70 -4.39 -6.28
C ASP A 98 7.13 -3.00 -5.79
N ALA A 99 7.38 -2.06 -6.71
CA ALA A 99 7.74 -0.69 -6.38
C ALA A 99 6.59 0.03 -5.63
N ILE A 100 5.35 -0.12 -6.10
CA ILE A 100 4.17 0.45 -5.45
C ILE A 100 3.98 -0.15 -4.04
N PHE A 101 4.13 -1.47 -3.90
CA PHE A 101 4.06 -2.13 -2.60
C PHE A 101 5.19 -1.67 -1.67
N GLY A 102 6.37 -1.41 -2.23
CA GLY A 102 7.50 -0.79 -1.51
C GLY A 102 7.16 0.61 -0.99
N ALA A 103 6.52 1.44 -1.83
CA ALA A 103 6.14 2.81 -1.47
C ALA A 103 5.17 2.86 -0.28
N ILE A 104 4.24 1.91 -0.17
CA ILE A 104 3.32 1.81 1.00
C ILE A 104 4.09 1.63 2.32
N LYS A 105 5.27 1.03 2.28
CA LYS A 105 6.12 0.77 3.44
C LYS A 105 7.18 1.84 3.68
N ASN A 106 7.30 2.79 2.76
CA ASN A 106 8.34 3.83 2.78
C ASN A 106 7.70 5.18 2.45
N VAL A 107 6.94 5.68 3.40
CA VAL A 107 6.24 6.97 3.29
C VAL A 107 7.14 8.07 3.81
N ALA A 108 7.25 9.18 3.07
CA ALA A 108 7.91 10.40 3.51
C ALA A 108 6.85 11.45 3.89
N PRO A 109 6.47 11.57 5.16
CA PRO A 109 5.39 12.45 5.62
C PRO A 109 5.57 13.91 5.21
N SER A 110 6.81 14.42 5.29
CA SER A 110 7.13 15.81 4.93
C SER A 110 6.92 16.13 3.44
N GLN A 111 6.75 15.11 2.59
CA GLN A 111 6.51 15.26 1.16
C GLN A 111 5.03 15.06 0.79
N LEU A 112 4.15 14.94 1.79
CA LEU A 112 2.72 14.81 1.60
C LEU A 112 1.99 16.08 2.06
N ALA A 113 0.82 16.36 1.47
CA ALA A 113 0.01 17.53 1.77
C ALA A 113 -1.02 17.27 2.91
N ASP A 114 -0.70 16.38 3.85
CA ASP A 114 -1.53 16.04 5.00
C ASP A 114 -0.95 16.67 6.27
N THR A 115 -1.64 17.68 6.80
CA THR A 115 -1.21 18.44 7.98
C THR A 115 -1.20 17.61 9.27
N GLU A 116 -1.94 16.50 9.32
CA GLU A 116 -1.91 15.57 10.46
C GLU A 116 -0.63 14.70 10.45
N LEU A 117 -0.04 14.51 9.27
CA LEU A 117 1.22 13.76 9.13
C LEU A 117 2.44 14.68 9.26
N PHE A 118 2.34 15.91 8.74
CA PHE A 118 3.44 16.88 8.76
C PHE A 118 2.89 18.30 8.75
N ASP A 119 3.27 19.11 9.76
CA ASP A 119 2.84 20.50 9.91
C ASP A 119 3.63 21.45 9.01
N PHE A 120 3.38 21.41 7.69
CA PHE A 120 3.98 22.35 6.74
C PHE A 120 3.43 23.77 6.82
N VAL A 121 2.26 23.96 7.45
CA VAL A 121 1.65 25.28 7.64
C VAL A 121 2.35 26.07 8.75
N GLY A 122 2.76 25.37 9.82
CA GLY A 122 3.49 25.96 10.96
C GLY A 122 4.99 26.13 10.76
N LEU A 123 5.53 25.80 9.55
CA LEU A 123 6.97 25.92 9.29
C LEU A 123 7.44 27.39 9.37
N THR A 124 8.42 27.65 10.22
CA THR A 124 9.10 28.95 10.34
C THR A 124 10.61 28.78 10.13
N ARG A 125 11.27 29.82 9.60
CA ARG A 125 12.73 29.82 9.46
C ARG A 125 13.39 29.56 10.82
N GLY A 126 14.13 28.45 10.97
CA GLY A 126 14.86 28.08 12.19
C GLY A 126 14.25 26.90 12.97
N ARG A 127 13.07 26.41 12.60
CA ARG A 127 12.53 25.17 13.14
C ARG A 127 12.64 24.06 12.10
N LEU A 128 13.79 23.40 12.08
CA LEU A 128 13.97 22.15 11.35
C LEU A 128 13.46 21.04 12.28
N ASP A 129 12.22 20.60 12.09
CA ASP A 129 11.72 19.38 12.71
C ASP A 129 12.34 18.18 11.96
N ILE A 130 13.61 17.88 12.34
CA ILE A 130 14.47 16.84 11.75
C ILE A 130 13.96 15.43 12.07
N GLU A 131 12.96 15.30 12.95
CA GLU A 131 12.55 14.00 13.50
C GLU A 131 11.56 13.21 12.62
N ALA A 132 10.92 13.82 11.62
CA ALA A 132 9.83 13.13 10.91
C ALA A 132 10.29 12.12 9.83
N ASP A 133 11.41 12.36 9.14
CA ASP A 133 11.84 11.54 7.99
C ASP A 133 13.16 10.76 8.20
N GLY A 134 13.81 10.87 9.35
CA GLY A 134 14.97 10.06 9.75
C GLY A 134 16.24 10.18 8.89
N HIS A 135 16.24 10.92 7.79
CA HIS A 135 17.39 11.13 6.92
C HIS A 135 17.33 12.49 6.21
N ILE A 136 17.77 13.54 6.89
CA ILE A 136 18.28 14.72 6.18
C ILE A 136 19.70 14.96 6.72
N GLU A 137 20.72 14.63 5.92
CA GLU A 137 22.08 15.09 6.15
C GLU A 137 22.12 16.60 5.89
N VAL A 138 22.02 17.38 6.96
CA VAL A 138 22.01 18.86 6.93
C VAL A 138 23.30 19.42 6.32
N GLU A 139 24.41 18.69 6.37
CA GLU A 139 25.69 19.10 5.80
C GLU A 139 25.67 19.21 4.26
N SER A 140 24.90 18.39 3.58
CA SER A 140 24.79 18.48 2.10
C SER A 140 24.00 19.69 1.61
N LEU A 141 23.06 20.21 2.40
CA LEU A 141 22.28 21.41 2.07
C LEU A 141 23.07 22.70 2.30
N ILE A 142 23.94 22.75 3.31
CA ILE A 142 24.75 23.92 3.61
C ILE A 142 25.85 24.13 2.55
N GLN A 143 26.38 23.06 1.97
CA GLN A 143 27.34 23.15 0.86
C GLN A 143 26.70 23.62 -0.46
N ALA A 144 25.42 23.36 -0.70
CA ALA A 144 24.72 23.79 -1.92
C ALA A 144 24.30 25.28 -1.92
N ILE A 145 24.30 25.95 -0.75
CA ILE A 145 23.92 27.37 -0.59
C ILE A 145 25.12 28.32 -0.66
N ASN A 146 26.34 27.80 -0.55
CA ASN A 146 27.58 28.58 -0.53
C ASN A 146 28.39 28.54 -1.85
N VAL A 147 27.71 28.33 -3.00
CA VAL A 147 28.27 28.44 -4.35
C VAL A 147 27.64 29.60 -5.09
#